data_1891d993059d26e5b9eda44c16507ea1
#
_entry.id   1891d993059d26e5b9eda44c16507ea1
#
_cell.length_a   1.000
_cell.length_b   1.000
_cell.length_c   1.000
_cell.angle_alpha   90.00
_cell.angle_beta   90.00
_cell.angle_gamma   90.00
#
_symmetry.space_group_name_H-M   'P 1'
#
loop_
_entity.id
_entity.type
_entity.pdbx_description
1 polymer ?
#
loop_
_entity_poly.entity_id
_entity_poly.type
_entity_poly.pdbx_seq_one_letter_code
_entity_poly.pdbx_strand_id
1 'polypeptide(L)'
;MLSRRNAMRAMAMSAFAVPALDAEAAHSLTGGDPWARANRVAARVRGPRFPRRRFDIRDYGAVGDGVTDCTAAIRSAIGACHEAGGGHVDVPEGRYLTGAVRLLSDVDLHVAAGARLLFSTDPKAYLPLVLTRFEGVELYNYAPLIYAYGQRNIAVTGSGVLDGQADNDHWWPWKGSDSYGWEPGEPRQAEARAALFAQAEEGAPVERRVYGEGGYLRPSFIQPYRCRNVLIEGVTIVNSPMWEIHPTLSENVLVQNVTVETHGPNNDGCNPESSRMVVIRGCTFDTGDDCIAIKSGRNADGRRVNVPSEYIVVEGCTFRDGHGGMTIGSEMSGGVREVFIRDCAMSSPNLNIALRFKTNSVRGGFVEGFHARNLEIGQVGGAVIDVDFFYEEGPGHGFNPAVGGIDVRDVTVRTAKRALNLRGYADAPIRGVTLTDVDFGATATPSVAEHVESLVLRNVIANGEPLIVP
;
A
#
# COMPACT_ATOMS: atom_id res chain seq x y z
N MET A 1 -1.38 41.04 5.92
CA MET A 1 -0.60 40.39 4.83
C MET A 1 0.69 39.83 5.42
N LEU A 2 0.67 38.60 5.89
CA LEU A 2 1.87 37.92 6.36
C LEU A 2 2.52 37.26 5.13
N SER A 3 3.76 37.66 4.87
CA SER A 3 4.50 37.27 3.67
C SER A 3 4.75 35.78 3.61
N ARG A 4 4.66 35.19 2.40
CA ARG A 4 4.94 33.77 2.08
C ARG A 4 6.30 33.26 2.59
N ARG A 5 7.21 34.12 3.01
CA ARG A 5 8.55 33.81 3.55
C ARG A 5 8.54 33.32 5.01
N ASN A 6 7.53 33.59 5.80
CA ASN A 6 7.52 33.26 7.24
C ASN A 6 6.92 31.88 7.56
N ALA A 7 6.18 31.28 6.63
CA ALA A 7 5.67 29.91 6.78
C ALA A 7 6.73 28.82 6.55
N MET A 8 7.83 29.14 5.84
CA MET A 8 8.91 28.19 5.52
C MET A 8 10.01 28.07 6.59
N ARG A 9 9.99 28.85 7.68
CA ARG A 9 11.08 28.88 8.67
C ARG A 9 10.92 27.93 9.87
N ALA A 10 9.85 27.15 9.96
CA ALA A 10 9.56 26.31 11.12
C ALA A 10 9.78 24.80 10.93
N MET A 11 10.35 24.33 9.82
CA MET A 11 10.76 22.93 9.70
C MET A 11 12.26 22.84 9.41
N ALA A 12 13.06 22.87 10.49
CA ALA A 12 14.42 22.37 10.41
C ALA A 12 14.36 20.88 10.07
N MET A 13 14.76 20.53 8.86
CA MET A 13 14.94 19.14 8.44
C MET A 13 16.09 18.52 9.25
N SER A 14 15.78 17.84 10.35
CA SER A 14 16.65 16.76 10.78
C SER A 14 16.49 15.62 9.74
N ALA A 15 17.55 15.26 9.07
CA ALA A 15 17.61 14.07 8.25
C ALA A 15 17.42 12.84 9.14
N PHE A 16 16.16 12.45 9.39
CA PHE A 16 15.87 11.16 9.98
C PHE A 16 16.13 10.10 8.92
N ALA A 17 17.36 9.58 8.89
CA ALA A 17 17.60 8.30 8.29
C ALA A 17 16.69 7.28 9.00
N VAL A 18 16.00 6.42 8.25
CA VAL A 18 15.37 5.23 8.84
C VAL A 18 16.50 4.51 9.58
N PRO A 19 16.50 4.41 10.92
CA PRO A 19 17.63 3.79 11.62
C PRO A 19 17.78 2.37 11.08
N ALA A 20 19.02 1.97 10.78
CA ALA A 20 19.31 0.58 10.44
C ALA A 20 18.75 -0.32 11.56
N LEU A 21 18.27 -1.52 11.20
CA LEU A 21 17.98 -2.54 12.24
C LEU A 21 19.21 -2.65 13.11
N ASP A 22 19.04 -2.72 14.45
CA ASP A 22 20.14 -3.03 15.35
C ASP A 22 20.83 -4.29 14.82
N ALA A 23 22.17 -4.31 14.81
CA ALA A 23 22.93 -5.39 14.19
C ALA A 23 22.54 -6.79 14.72
N GLU A 24 22.19 -6.90 16.00
CA GLU A 24 21.63 -8.13 16.61
C GLU A 24 20.25 -8.48 16.03
N ALA A 25 19.39 -7.47 15.80
CA ALA A 25 18.08 -7.67 15.21
C ALA A 25 18.18 -8.09 13.74
N ALA A 26 19.09 -7.49 12.98
CA ALA A 26 19.39 -7.87 11.61
C ALA A 26 19.97 -9.30 11.55
N HIS A 27 20.93 -9.63 12.41
CA HIS A 27 21.56 -10.94 12.46
C HIS A 27 20.57 -12.05 12.83
N SER A 28 19.59 -11.79 13.70
CA SER A 28 18.54 -12.75 14.05
C SER A 28 17.53 -13.03 12.93
N LEU A 29 17.49 -12.18 11.91
CA LEU A 29 16.62 -12.32 10.75
C LEU A 29 17.36 -12.90 9.53
N THR A 30 18.68 -13.00 9.54
CA THR A 30 19.47 -13.58 8.45
C THR A 30 19.68 -15.08 8.66
N GLY A 31 19.66 -15.87 7.59
CA GLY A 31 19.91 -17.32 7.58
C GLY A 31 18.73 -18.19 8.10
N GLY A 32 18.82 -19.48 7.86
CA GLY A 32 17.84 -20.49 8.29
C GLY A 32 16.60 -20.61 7.41
N ASP A 33 15.61 -21.35 7.90
CA ASP A 33 14.34 -21.55 7.22
C ASP A 33 13.57 -20.23 7.03
N PRO A 34 13.13 -19.89 5.79
CA PRO A 34 12.35 -18.68 5.50
C PRO A 34 11.11 -18.54 6.39
N TRP A 35 10.41 -19.62 6.65
CA TRP A 35 9.19 -19.59 7.46
C TRP A 35 9.46 -19.37 8.95
N ALA A 36 10.62 -19.80 9.45
CA ALA A 36 11.06 -19.42 10.78
C ALA A 36 11.35 -17.91 10.86
N ARG A 37 11.86 -17.28 9.77
CA ARG A 37 11.97 -15.81 9.69
C ARG A 37 10.61 -15.13 9.71
N ALA A 38 9.66 -15.58 8.85
CA ALA A 38 8.30 -15.06 8.84
C ALA A 38 7.66 -15.11 10.25
N ASN A 39 7.81 -16.23 10.96
CA ASN A 39 7.30 -16.37 12.33
C ASN A 39 7.94 -15.36 13.29
N ARG A 40 9.25 -15.14 13.17
CA ARG A 40 9.93 -14.12 14.00
C ARG A 40 9.45 -12.71 13.71
N VAL A 41 9.26 -12.35 12.43
CA VAL A 41 8.68 -11.06 12.02
C VAL A 41 7.26 -10.92 12.60
N ALA A 42 6.38 -11.89 12.36
CA ALA A 42 5.00 -11.87 12.85
C ALA A 42 4.90 -11.79 14.38
N ALA A 43 5.84 -12.39 15.11
CA ALA A 43 5.89 -12.33 16.58
C ALA A 43 6.45 -10.99 17.10
N ARG A 44 7.33 -10.33 16.36
CA ARG A 44 7.97 -9.04 16.74
C ARG A 44 7.07 -7.84 16.44
N VAL A 45 6.38 -7.84 15.31
CA VAL A 45 5.48 -6.74 14.92
C VAL A 45 4.24 -6.78 15.80
N ARG A 46 4.12 -5.78 16.65
CA ARG A 46 3.00 -5.65 17.57
C ARG A 46 2.51 -4.20 17.55
N GLY A 47 1.19 -4.04 17.71
CA GLY A 47 0.59 -2.73 17.90
C GLY A 47 1.12 -2.01 19.15
N PRO A 48 1.18 -0.68 19.13
CA PRO A 48 1.51 0.11 20.30
C PRO A 48 0.49 -0.09 21.42
N ARG A 49 0.90 0.24 22.64
CA ARG A 49 0.01 0.26 23.81
C ARG A 49 -0.18 1.70 24.24
N PHE A 50 -1.42 2.07 24.54
CA PHE A 50 -1.80 3.41 24.93
C PHE A 50 -2.23 3.47 26.39
N PRO A 51 -2.04 4.62 27.08
CA PRO A 51 -2.68 4.90 28.36
C PRO A 51 -4.21 4.79 28.25
N ARG A 52 -4.89 4.40 29.31
CA ARG A 52 -6.37 4.23 29.33
C ARG A 52 -7.15 5.54 29.30
N ARG A 53 -6.52 6.69 29.04
CA ARG A 53 -7.18 7.98 28.93
C ARG A 53 -8.00 8.03 27.65
N ARG A 54 -9.18 8.64 27.72
CA ARG A 54 -10.10 8.76 26.59
C ARG A 54 -10.47 10.23 26.39
N PHE A 55 -10.53 10.64 25.15
CA PHE A 55 -10.82 12.00 24.70
C PHE A 55 -11.93 11.91 23.66
N ASP A 56 -13.18 12.10 24.11
CA ASP A 56 -14.35 12.06 23.23
C ASP A 56 -14.37 13.33 22.36
N ILE A 57 -14.44 13.20 21.05
CA ILE A 57 -14.43 14.34 20.11
C ILE A 57 -15.61 15.30 20.36
N ARG A 58 -16.70 14.84 20.96
CA ARG A 58 -17.88 15.65 21.30
C ARG A 58 -17.55 16.67 22.39
N ASP A 59 -16.66 16.35 23.33
CA ASP A 59 -16.19 17.27 24.36
C ASP A 59 -15.38 18.46 23.78
N TYR A 60 -14.97 18.33 22.53
CA TYR A 60 -14.26 19.35 21.75
C TYR A 60 -15.14 20.02 20.69
N GLY A 61 -16.45 19.72 20.69
CA GLY A 61 -17.44 20.36 19.84
C GLY A 61 -17.79 19.59 18.55
N ALA A 62 -17.42 18.32 18.43
CA ALA A 62 -17.86 17.50 17.28
C ALA A 62 -19.35 17.19 17.37
N VAL A 63 -20.05 17.25 16.26
CA VAL A 63 -21.48 16.94 16.12
C VAL A 63 -21.64 15.80 15.12
N GLY A 64 -22.28 14.71 15.55
CA GLY A 64 -22.43 13.50 14.76
C GLY A 64 -23.63 13.51 13.79
N ASP A 65 -23.89 14.64 13.13
CA ASP A 65 -25.04 14.86 12.24
C ASP A 65 -24.74 14.59 10.74
N GLY A 66 -23.45 14.37 10.39
CA GLY A 66 -23.00 14.15 9.02
C GLY A 66 -22.83 15.41 8.17
N VAL A 67 -23.06 16.59 8.73
CA VAL A 67 -23.04 17.88 8.00
C VAL A 67 -22.10 18.89 8.64
N THR A 68 -22.09 18.95 9.98
CA THR A 68 -21.22 19.88 10.73
C THR A 68 -19.75 19.46 10.58
N ASP A 69 -18.88 20.40 10.14
CA ASP A 69 -17.43 20.15 10.04
C ASP A 69 -16.81 19.97 11.42
N CYS A 70 -16.33 18.75 11.68
CA CYS A 70 -15.70 18.33 12.93
C CYS A 70 -14.17 18.38 12.89
N THR A 71 -13.55 18.88 11.82
CA THR A 71 -12.08 18.89 11.63
C THR A 71 -11.35 19.54 12.80
N ALA A 72 -11.84 20.70 13.26
CA ALA A 72 -11.22 21.43 14.38
C ALA A 72 -11.38 20.67 15.70
N ALA A 73 -12.55 20.07 15.94
CA ALA A 73 -12.83 19.29 17.16
C ALA A 73 -11.93 18.05 17.25
N ILE A 74 -11.86 17.26 16.16
CA ILE A 74 -10.99 16.07 16.08
C ILE A 74 -9.52 16.46 16.27
N ARG A 75 -9.06 17.53 15.61
CA ARG A 75 -7.69 18.03 15.79
C ARG A 75 -7.40 18.45 17.25
N SER A 76 -8.36 19.11 17.92
CA SER A 76 -8.21 19.52 19.31
C SER A 76 -8.16 18.34 20.26
N ALA A 77 -9.00 17.31 20.05
CA ALA A 77 -8.98 16.08 20.83
C ALA A 77 -7.65 15.33 20.67
N ILE A 78 -7.12 15.20 19.42
CA ILE A 78 -5.81 14.61 19.15
C ILE A 78 -4.69 15.38 19.84
N GLY A 79 -4.72 16.73 19.78
CA GLY A 79 -3.74 17.58 20.44
C GLY A 79 -3.76 17.39 21.97
N ALA A 80 -4.93 17.44 22.58
CA ALA A 80 -5.10 17.24 24.03
C ALA A 80 -4.66 15.83 24.47
N CYS A 81 -4.98 14.81 23.70
CA CYS A 81 -4.54 13.44 23.97
C CYS A 81 -3.01 13.34 23.93
N HIS A 82 -2.37 13.88 22.91
CA HIS A 82 -0.91 13.91 22.77
C HIS A 82 -0.24 14.65 23.91
N GLU A 83 -0.70 15.86 24.24
CA GLU A 83 -0.16 16.71 25.31
C GLU A 83 -0.31 16.05 26.70
N ALA A 84 -1.37 15.25 26.89
CA ALA A 84 -1.55 14.46 28.10
C ALA A 84 -0.62 13.24 28.20
N GLY A 85 0.23 12.99 27.22
CA GLY A 85 1.13 11.83 27.14
C GLY A 85 0.46 10.59 26.56
N GLY A 86 -0.53 10.77 25.69
CA GLY A 86 -1.17 9.72 24.88
C GLY A 86 -2.45 9.13 25.47
N GLY A 87 -3.14 8.37 24.66
CA GLY A 87 -4.42 7.75 24.98
C GLY A 87 -5.24 7.41 23.74
N HIS A 88 -6.56 7.38 23.91
CA HIS A 88 -7.53 7.10 22.86
C HIS A 88 -8.36 8.36 22.57
N VAL A 89 -8.45 8.76 21.32
CA VAL A 89 -9.40 9.77 20.84
C VAL A 89 -10.60 9.05 20.29
N ASP A 90 -11.70 9.15 21.01
CA ASP A 90 -12.94 8.41 20.70
C ASP A 90 -13.79 9.16 19.69
N VAL A 91 -14.11 8.49 18.62
CA VAL A 91 -15.16 8.85 17.66
C VAL A 91 -16.36 7.95 17.98
N PRO A 92 -17.33 8.41 18.78
CA PRO A 92 -18.48 7.59 19.15
C PRO A 92 -19.47 7.41 18.01
N GLU A 93 -20.52 6.61 18.22
CA GLU A 93 -21.59 6.41 17.25
C GLU A 93 -22.11 7.76 16.69
N GLY A 94 -22.27 7.85 15.37
CA GLY A 94 -22.69 9.05 14.63
C GLY A 94 -21.97 9.20 13.29
N ARG A 95 -22.30 10.26 12.57
CA ARG A 95 -21.69 10.59 11.28
C ARG A 95 -20.93 11.92 11.43
N TYR A 96 -19.63 11.91 11.26
CA TYR A 96 -18.78 13.08 11.51
C TYR A 96 -18.07 13.50 10.21
N LEU A 97 -18.47 14.65 9.67
CA LEU A 97 -17.78 15.27 8.52
C LEU A 97 -16.44 15.85 8.98
N THR A 98 -15.37 15.55 8.26
CA THR A 98 -14.03 16.04 8.58
C THR A 98 -13.19 16.27 7.32
N GLY A 99 -12.24 17.18 7.38
CA GLY A 99 -11.10 17.24 6.47
C GLY A 99 -9.98 16.31 6.89
N ALA A 100 -8.73 16.67 6.55
CA ALA A 100 -7.57 15.87 6.91
C ALA A 100 -7.40 15.69 8.42
N VAL A 101 -7.29 14.44 8.86
CA VAL A 101 -6.96 14.07 10.25
C VAL A 101 -5.46 13.85 10.36
N ARG A 102 -4.78 14.61 11.24
CA ARG A 102 -3.34 14.49 11.49
C ARG A 102 -3.11 13.79 12.82
N LEU A 103 -2.56 12.58 12.79
CA LEU A 103 -2.21 11.86 14.00
C LEU A 103 -0.91 12.37 14.58
N LEU A 104 -0.85 12.41 15.90
CA LEU A 104 0.34 12.74 16.70
C LEU A 104 0.80 11.51 17.47
N SER A 105 2.05 11.54 17.92
CA SER A 105 2.66 10.42 18.66
C SER A 105 1.84 10.05 19.91
N ASP A 106 1.80 8.76 20.19
CA ASP A 106 1.15 8.17 21.36
C ASP A 106 -0.39 8.31 21.35
N VAL A 107 -1.00 8.52 20.16
CA VAL A 107 -2.46 8.67 19.97
C VAL A 107 -3.04 7.49 19.18
N ASP A 108 -4.13 6.94 19.69
CA ASP A 108 -5.03 6.03 19.00
C ASP A 108 -6.32 6.78 18.62
N LEU A 109 -6.62 6.87 17.33
CA LEU A 109 -7.91 7.33 16.83
C LEU A 109 -8.86 6.13 16.82
N HIS A 110 -9.74 6.06 17.82
CA HIS A 110 -10.67 4.95 18.00
C HIS A 110 -12.05 5.26 17.41
N VAL A 111 -12.38 4.63 16.29
CA VAL A 111 -13.67 4.80 15.59
C VAL A 111 -14.61 3.69 16.03
N ALA A 112 -15.55 4.02 16.91
CA ALA A 112 -16.44 3.05 17.55
C ALA A 112 -17.40 2.39 16.54
N ALA A 113 -18.03 1.27 16.96
CA ALA A 113 -19.14 0.68 16.21
C ALA A 113 -20.25 1.73 16.01
N GLY A 114 -20.84 1.78 14.81
CA GLY A 114 -21.86 2.78 14.45
C GLY A 114 -21.30 4.18 14.14
N ALA A 115 -20.01 4.42 14.35
CA ALA A 115 -19.37 5.66 13.94
C ALA A 115 -18.98 5.62 12.45
N ARG A 116 -19.16 6.75 11.75
CA ARG A 116 -18.69 6.95 10.38
C ARG A 116 -17.98 8.29 10.26
N LEU A 117 -16.70 8.27 9.96
CA LEU A 117 -15.94 9.47 9.55
C LEU A 117 -16.14 9.70 8.06
N LEU A 118 -16.77 10.82 7.72
CA LEU A 118 -17.01 11.27 6.36
C LEU A 118 -15.93 12.27 5.99
N PHE A 119 -15.03 11.90 5.10
CA PHE A 119 -13.97 12.79 4.65
C PHE A 119 -14.48 13.74 3.58
N SER A 120 -14.26 15.04 3.78
CA SER A 120 -14.74 16.10 2.88
C SER A 120 -14.34 15.86 1.42
N THR A 121 -15.24 16.12 0.50
CA THR A 121 -14.95 16.12 -0.94
C THR A 121 -14.34 17.44 -1.42
N ASP A 122 -14.29 18.50 -0.57
CA ASP A 122 -13.59 19.75 -0.89
C ASP A 122 -12.07 19.59 -0.69
N PRO A 123 -11.24 19.68 -1.75
CA PRO A 123 -9.80 19.56 -1.64
C PRO A 123 -9.16 20.58 -0.70
N LYS A 124 -9.79 21.72 -0.45
CA LYS A 124 -9.29 22.75 0.49
C LYS A 124 -9.24 22.26 1.94
N ALA A 125 -10.06 21.26 2.29
CA ALA A 125 -10.04 20.63 3.61
C ALA A 125 -8.75 19.83 3.90
N TYR A 126 -7.90 19.62 2.88
CA TYR A 126 -6.63 18.89 2.96
C TYR A 126 -5.40 19.79 2.89
N LEU A 127 -5.60 21.10 3.11
CA LEU A 127 -4.52 22.08 3.24
C LEU A 127 -4.09 22.24 4.71
N PRO A 128 -2.86 22.73 4.97
CA PRO A 128 -1.81 23.07 4.00
C PRO A 128 -1.19 21.81 3.38
N LEU A 129 -0.56 21.98 2.21
CA LEU A 129 0.18 20.93 1.53
C LEU A 129 1.21 20.28 2.45
N VAL A 130 1.39 18.97 2.35
CA VAL A 130 2.34 18.19 3.15
C VAL A 130 3.31 17.44 2.25
N LEU A 131 4.47 17.06 2.81
CA LEU A 131 5.36 16.09 2.17
C LEU A 131 4.66 14.72 2.13
N THR A 132 4.49 14.18 0.94
CA THR A 132 3.84 12.89 0.70
C THR A 132 4.51 12.16 -0.47
N ARG A 133 3.96 11.06 -0.90
CA ARG A 133 4.29 10.38 -2.16
C ARG A 133 3.04 10.22 -3.02
N PHE A 134 3.23 10.40 -4.32
CA PHE A 134 2.26 10.08 -5.34
C PHE A 134 2.90 9.10 -6.33
N GLU A 135 2.34 7.91 -6.45
CA GLU A 135 2.86 6.82 -7.30
C GLU A 135 4.40 6.64 -7.19
N GLY A 136 4.91 6.57 -5.95
CA GLY A 136 6.32 6.31 -5.67
C GLY A 136 7.26 7.52 -5.74
N VAL A 137 6.76 8.73 -5.99
CA VAL A 137 7.55 9.97 -6.09
C VAL A 137 7.23 10.92 -4.94
N GLU A 138 8.27 11.42 -4.25
CA GLU A 138 8.13 12.44 -3.18
C GLU A 138 7.77 13.82 -3.73
N LEU A 139 6.80 14.49 -3.11
CA LEU A 139 6.30 15.80 -3.48
C LEU A 139 5.61 16.48 -2.28
N TYR A 140 5.26 17.76 -2.42
CA TYR A 140 4.29 18.44 -1.57
C TYR A 140 2.94 18.48 -2.27
N ASN A 141 1.92 17.90 -1.64
CA ASN A 141 0.56 17.78 -2.19
C ASN A 141 -0.48 17.89 -1.07
N TYR A 142 -1.76 17.79 -1.41
CA TYR A 142 -2.84 17.64 -0.44
C TYR A 142 -2.49 16.58 0.60
N ALA A 143 -2.82 16.84 1.85
CA ALA A 143 -2.63 15.86 2.90
C ALA A 143 -3.47 14.59 2.61
N PRO A 144 -2.94 13.39 2.85
CA PRO A 144 -3.76 12.20 2.96
C PRO A 144 -4.91 12.37 3.94
N LEU A 145 -6.00 11.62 3.78
CA LEU A 145 -7.20 11.77 4.59
C LEU A 145 -6.87 11.56 6.08
N ILE A 146 -6.08 10.53 6.38
CA ILE A 146 -5.44 10.36 7.70
C ILE A 146 -3.93 10.34 7.49
N TYR A 147 -3.24 11.30 8.08
CA TYR A 147 -1.81 11.53 7.86
C TYR A 147 -1.02 11.57 9.17
N ALA A 148 0.16 10.98 9.14
CA ALA A 148 1.16 11.12 10.20
C ALA A 148 2.55 11.25 9.57
N TYR A 149 3.37 12.17 10.05
CA TYR A 149 4.74 12.33 9.59
C TYR A 149 5.71 12.31 10.76
N GLY A 150 6.67 11.37 10.74
CA GLY A 150 7.69 11.24 11.77
C GLY A 150 7.14 10.88 13.16
N GLN A 151 5.94 10.31 13.24
CA GLN A 151 5.29 9.99 14.51
C GLN A 151 5.63 8.57 14.98
N ARG A 152 5.42 8.31 16.25
CA ARG A 152 5.60 7.00 16.86
C ARG A 152 4.38 6.60 17.69
N ASN A 153 4.15 5.30 17.82
CA ASN A 153 3.04 4.76 18.61
C ASN A 153 1.71 5.41 18.19
N ILE A 154 1.32 5.24 16.95
CA ILE A 154 0.07 5.78 16.42
C ILE A 154 -0.86 4.64 16.03
N ALA A 155 -2.15 4.86 16.18
CA ALA A 155 -3.13 3.88 15.76
C ALA A 155 -4.40 4.51 15.16
N VAL A 156 -5.06 3.72 14.31
CA VAL A 156 -6.45 3.89 13.89
C VAL A 156 -7.14 2.57 14.21
N THR A 157 -8.06 2.57 15.17
CA THR A 157 -8.68 1.35 15.68
C THR A 157 -10.20 1.44 15.74
N GLY A 158 -10.84 0.33 16.08
CA GLY A 158 -12.28 0.24 16.26
C GLY A 158 -12.96 -0.59 15.18
N SER A 159 -14.28 -0.47 15.08
CA SER A 159 -15.10 -1.20 14.10
C SER A 159 -16.03 -0.28 13.30
N GLY A 160 -15.76 1.01 13.32
CA GLY A 160 -16.48 2.02 12.53
C GLY A 160 -15.99 2.11 11.09
N VAL A 161 -16.57 3.04 10.36
CA VAL A 161 -16.34 3.23 8.93
C VAL A 161 -15.54 4.52 8.66
N LEU A 162 -14.52 4.40 7.84
CA LEU A 162 -13.80 5.51 7.24
C LEU A 162 -14.26 5.65 5.80
N ASP A 163 -14.97 6.73 5.48
CA ASP A 163 -15.58 6.98 4.17
C ASP A 163 -14.93 8.16 3.48
N GLY A 164 -14.15 7.88 2.43
CA GLY A 164 -13.48 8.90 1.63
C GLY A 164 -14.41 9.73 0.75
N GLN A 165 -15.68 9.31 0.64
CA GLN A 165 -16.71 9.97 -0.18
C GLN A 165 -16.28 10.21 -1.64
N ALA A 166 -15.34 9.41 -2.14
CA ALA A 166 -14.94 9.47 -3.54
C ALA A 166 -15.90 8.66 -4.40
N ASP A 167 -16.28 9.20 -5.52
CA ASP A 167 -17.20 8.64 -6.51
C ASP A 167 -16.95 9.26 -7.89
N ASN A 168 -17.84 9.02 -8.84
CA ASN A 168 -17.76 9.58 -10.20
C ASN A 168 -18.06 11.09 -10.29
N ASP A 169 -18.44 11.74 -9.20
CA ASP A 169 -18.60 13.20 -9.10
C ASP A 169 -17.45 13.85 -8.31
N HIS A 170 -16.76 13.04 -7.47
CA HIS A 170 -15.73 13.54 -6.55
C HIS A 170 -14.46 12.68 -6.61
N TRP A 171 -13.31 13.30 -6.71
CA TRP A 171 -11.97 12.71 -6.73
C TRP A 171 -11.66 11.79 -7.91
N TRP A 172 -12.53 10.80 -8.24
CA TRP A 172 -12.25 9.82 -9.29
C TRP A 172 -12.18 10.44 -10.68
N PRO A 173 -12.98 11.48 -11.05
CA PRO A 173 -12.84 12.16 -12.35
C PRO A 173 -11.45 12.73 -12.60
N TRP A 174 -10.72 13.09 -11.53
CA TRP A 174 -9.34 13.57 -11.66
C TRP A 174 -8.38 12.56 -12.28
N LYS A 175 -8.73 11.28 -12.30
CA LYS A 175 -8.00 10.26 -13.07
C LYS A 175 -7.92 10.58 -14.56
N GLY A 176 -8.94 11.21 -15.10
CA GLY A 176 -9.06 11.53 -16.53
C GLY A 176 -9.54 10.34 -17.36
N SER A 177 -10.45 9.54 -16.82
CA SER A 177 -11.09 8.42 -17.50
C SER A 177 -12.60 8.53 -17.38
N ASP A 178 -13.29 8.32 -18.51
CA ASP A 178 -14.75 8.30 -18.62
C ASP A 178 -15.39 7.21 -17.74
N SER A 179 -14.70 6.11 -17.54
CA SER A 179 -15.13 5.02 -16.62
C SER A 179 -15.29 5.49 -15.18
N TYR A 180 -14.72 6.63 -14.84
CA TYR A 180 -14.74 7.22 -13.49
C TYR A 180 -15.33 8.64 -13.49
N GLY A 181 -16.26 8.93 -14.40
CA GLY A 181 -17.02 10.17 -14.44
C GLY A 181 -16.31 11.36 -15.05
N TRP A 182 -15.08 11.23 -15.58
CA TRP A 182 -14.42 12.34 -16.26
C TRP A 182 -15.01 12.59 -17.66
N GLU A 183 -15.23 13.84 -17.98
CA GLU A 183 -15.66 14.26 -19.32
C GLU A 183 -14.58 15.11 -20.03
N PRO A 184 -14.55 15.10 -21.39
CA PRO A 184 -13.59 15.91 -22.14
C PRO A 184 -13.67 17.40 -21.80
N GLY A 185 -12.53 17.98 -21.38
CA GLY A 185 -12.42 19.38 -20.98
C GLY A 185 -12.44 19.62 -19.47
N GLU A 186 -12.76 18.61 -18.68
CA GLU A 186 -12.67 18.67 -17.22
C GLU A 186 -11.25 18.56 -16.71
N PRO A 187 -11.00 19.05 -15.49
CA PRO A 187 -9.70 18.91 -14.83
C PRO A 187 -9.29 17.45 -14.63
N ARG A 188 -8.01 17.17 -14.86
CA ARG A 188 -7.43 15.84 -14.64
C ARG A 188 -5.98 15.90 -14.19
N GLN A 189 -5.50 14.80 -13.63
CA GLN A 189 -4.14 14.70 -13.07
C GLN A 189 -3.04 14.49 -14.11
N ALA A 190 -3.36 14.19 -15.35
CA ALA A 190 -2.39 13.70 -16.34
C ALA A 190 -1.19 14.65 -16.54
N GLU A 191 -1.42 15.94 -16.65
CA GLU A 191 -0.41 16.96 -16.88
C GLU A 191 0.49 17.14 -15.66
N ALA A 192 -0.10 17.22 -14.46
CA ALA A 192 0.65 17.35 -13.21
C ALA A 192 1.44 16.07 -12.89
N ARG A 193 0.86 14.90 -13.17
CA ARG A 193 1.52 13.60 -13.03
C ARG A 193 2.76 13.52 -13.93
N ALA A 194 2.62 13.89 -15.19
CA ALA A 194 3.74 13.90 -16.14
C ALA A 194 4.85 14.88 -15.72
N ALA A 195 4.47 16.09 -15.28
CA ALA A 195 5.42 17.08 -14.78
C ALA A 195 6.14 16.62 -13.51
N LEU A 196 5.44 15.99 -12.56
CA LEU A 196 6.04 15.42 -11.34
C LEU A 196 7.09 14.35 -11.69
N PHE A 197 6.77 13.45 -12.61
CA PHE A 197 7.68 12.40 -13.01
C PHE A 197 8.90 12.94 -13.75
N ALA A 198 8.72 13.91 -14.65
CA ALA A 198 9.82 14.59 -15.31
C ALA A 198 10.74 15.30 -14.30
N GLN A 199 10.19 16.05 -13.36
CA GLN A 199 10.96 16.68 -12.27
C GLN A 199 11.76 15.67 -11.44
N ALA A 200 11.19 14.48 -11.19
CA ALA A 200 11.87 13.43 -10.46
C ALA A 200 13.05 12.84 -11.26
N GLU A 201 12.84 12.57 -12.55
CA GLU A 201 13.92 12.09 -13.46
C GLU A 201 15.03 13.12 -13.63
N GLU A 202 14.71 14.41 -13.70
CA GLU A 202 15.67 15.51 -13.77
C GLU A 202 16.40 15.78 -12.44
N GLY A 203 16.02 15.10 -11.36
CA GLY A 203 16.62 15.28 -10.04
C GLY A 203 16.23 16.61 -9.37
N ALA A 204 15.10 17.21 -9.73
CA ALA A 204 14.61 18.42 -9.08
C ALA A 204 14.43 18.18 -7.57
N PRO A 205 14.89 19.11 -6.69
CA PRO A 205 14.66 19.01 -5.26
C PRO A 205 13.19 18.82 -4.90
N VAL A 206 12.90 17.98 -3.89
CA VAL A 206 11.52 17.64 -3.48
C VAL A 206 10.73 18.91 -3.08
N GLU A 207 11.41 19.90 -2.49
CA GLU A 207 10.83 21.18 -2.08
C GLU A 207 10.31 22.02 -3.26
N ARG A 208 10.74 21.70 -4.48
CA ARG A 208 10.26 22.34 -5.72
C ARG A 208 9.11 21.58 -6.37
N ARG A 209 8.84 20.35 -5.96
CA ARG A 209 7.77 19.51 -6.46
C ARG A 209 6.49 19.82 -5.65
N VAL A 210 5.91 20.98 -5.89
CA VAL A 210 4.75 21.49 -5.13
C VAL A 210 3.52 21.49 -6.03
N TYR A 211 2.54 20.72 -5.62
CA TYR A 211 1.28 20.50 -6.33
C TYR A 211 0.09 20.95 -5.44
N GLY A 212 -1.05 20.34 -5.51
CA GLY A 212 -2.28 20.74 -4.82
C GLY A 212 -3.23 21.38 -5.79
N GLU A 213 -3.71 22.60 -5.49
CA GLU A 213 -4.70 23.30 -6.34
C GLU A 213 -4.23 23.41 -7.81
N GLY A 214 -5.06 22.92 -8.72
CA GLY A 214 -4.75 22.86 -10.16
C GLY A 214 -3.91 21.64 -10.58
N GLY A 215 -3.38 20.84 -9.65
CA GLY A 215 -2.61 19.65 -9.96
C GLY A 215 -3.46 18.38 -10.05
N TYR A 216 -4.56 18.34 -9.36
CA TYR A 216 -5.53 17.22 -9.36
C TYR A 216 -4.91 15.86 -9.00
N LEU A 217 -3.77 15.83 -8.28
CA LEU A 217 -3.16 14.61 -7.78
C LEU A 217 -3.91 14.16 -6.51
N ARG A 218 -4.60 13.04 -6.61
CA ARG A 218 -5.46 12.51 -5.55
C ARG A 218 -4.65 12.04 -4.33
N PRO A 219 -5.05 12.37 -3.09
CA PRO A 219 -4.37 11.91 -1.90
C PRO A 219 -4.66 10.43 -1.58
N SER A 220 -3.71 9.74 -0.93
CA SER A 220 -3.96 8.44 -0.30
C SER A 220 -4.90 8.57 0.91
N PHE A 221 -5.51 7.47 1.36
CA PHE A 221 -6.42 7.51 2.51
C PHE A 221 -5.66 7.58 3.84
N ILE A 222 -4.94 6.52 4.23
CA ILE A 222 -4.16 6.46 5.48
C ILE A 222 -2.68 6.38 5.12
N GLN A 223 -1.92 7.44 5.40
CA GLN A 223 -0.50 7.47 5.12
C GLN A 223 0.34 7.81 6.35
N PRO A 224 0.80 6.81 7.11
CA PRO A 224 1.90 7.01 8.05
C PRO A 224 3.22 7.12 7.27
N TYR A 225 3.85 8.27 7.32
CA TYR A 225 5.07 8.59 6.60
C TYR A 225 6.24 8.75 7.59
N ARG A 226 7.30 7.96 7.46
CA ARG A 226 8.44 7.90 8.40
C ARG A 226 8.02 7.66 9.86
N CYS A 227 6.99 6.84 10.03
CA CYS A 227 6.44 6.52 11.33
C CYS A 227 6.99 5.21 11.90
N ARG A 228 6.89 5.05 13.21
CA ARG A 228 7.30 3.83 13.92
C ARG A 228 6.23 3.37 14.89
N ASN A 229 6.01 2.05 14.95
CA ASN A 229 4.96 1.41 15.75
C ASN A 229 3.58 1.93 15.35
N VAL A 230 3.08 1.46 14.22
CA VAL A 230 1.80 1.84 13.61
C VAL A 230 0.83 0.67 13.74
N LEU A 231 -0.40 0.95 14.16
CA LEU A 231 -1.50 -0.03 14.17
C LEU A 231 -2.69 0.51 13.39
N ILE A 232 -3.21 -0.30 12.48
CA ILE A 232 -4.50 -0.06 11.81
C ILE A 232 -5.33 -1.33 12.03
N GLU A 233 -6.46 -1.22 12.76
CA GLU A 233 -7.19 -2.39 13.24
C GLU A 233 -8.70 -2.22 13.20
N GLY A 234 -9.38 -3.19 12.60
CA GLY A 234 -10.82 -3.43 12.77
C GLY A 234 -11.74 -2.52 11.96
N VAL A 235 -11.24 -1.39 11.47
CA VAL A 235 -12.04 -0.42 10.70
C VAL A 235 -12.39 -0.92 9.29
N THR A 236 -13.49 -0.38 8.76
CA THR A 236 -13.86 -0.55 7.34
C THR A 236 -13.52 0.72 6.58
N ILE A 237 -12.83 0.60 5.44
CA ILE A 237 -12.46 1.71 4.57
C ILE A 237 -13.27 1.59 3.28
N VAL A 238 -13.96 2.67 2.90
CA VAL A 238 -14.76 2.74 1.69
C VAL A 238 -14.53 4.04 0.92
N ASN A 239 -14.79 4.02 -0.39
CA ASN A 239 -14.81 5.19 -1.26
C ASN A 239 -13.53 6.03 -1.18
N SER A 240 -12.38 5.42 -1.36
CA SER A 240 -11.08 6.10 -1.32
C SER A 240 -10.84 6.96 -2.56
N PRO A 241 -10.19 8.14 -2.43
CA PRO A 241 -9.71 8.89 -3.58
C PRO A 241 -8.65 8.16 -4.40
N MET A 242 -7.77 7.39 -3.74
CA MET A 242 -6.62 6.67 -4.33
C MET A 242 -6.24 5.48 -3.44
N TRP A 243 -4.96 5.14 -3.26
CA TRP A 243 -4.47 4.06 -2.39
C TRP A 243 -4.98 4.19 -0.96
N GLU A 244 -5.43 3.09 -0.36
CA GLU A 244 -6.06 3.11 0.95
C GLU A 244 -5.04 3.17 2.09
N ILE A 245 -4.35 2.07 2.36
CA ILE A 245 -3.36 2.00 3.46
C ILE A 245 -1.96 2.08 2.86
N HIS A 246 -1.28 3.21 3.06
CA HIS A 246 -0.03 3.53 2.41
C HIS A 246 1.09 3.86 3.41
N PRO A 247 1.58 2.89 4.21
CA PRO A 247 2.72 3.14 5.07
C PRO A 247 3.97 3.37 4.23
N THR A 248 4.58 4.55 4.40
CA THR A 248 5.71 5.01 3.61
C THR A 248 6.92 5.22 4.51
N LEU A 249 8.08 4.64 4.16
CA LEU A 249 9.33 4.75 4.94
C LEU A 249 9.11 4.47 6.43
N SER A 250 8.20 3.57 6.76
CA SER A 250 7.75 3.28 8.12
C SER A 250 8.22 1.93 8.63
N GLU A 251 8.27 1.76 9.94
CA GLU A 251 8.77 0.56 10.60
C GLU A 251 7.82 0.06 11.69
N ASN A 252 7.73 -1.26 11.84
CA ASN A 252 6.85 -1.93 12.80
C ASN A 252 5.39 -1.51 12.59
N VAL A 253 4.83 -1.94 11.45
CA VAL A 253 3.47 -1.63 11.01
C VAL A 253 2.62 -2.88 11.12
N LEU A 254 1.54 -2.80 11.86
CA LEU A 254 0.54 -3.85 11.97
C LEU A 254 -0.78 -3.38 11.37
N VAL A 255 -1.25 -4.07 10.33
CA VAL A 255 -2.58 -3.91 9.74
C VAL A 255 -3.35 -5.20 10.01
N GLN A 256 -4.41 -5.14 10.81
CA GLN A 256 -5.13 -6.36 11.14
C GLN A 256 -6.65 -6.20 11.20
N ASN A 257 -7.36 -7.21 10.72
CA ASN A 257 -8.82 -7.28 10.76
C ASN A 257 -9.51 -6.07 10.10
N VAL A 258 -8.86 -5.45 9.10
CA VAL A 258 -9.39 -4.33 8.33
C VAL A 258 -10.17 -4.85 7.13
N THR A 259 -11.29 -4.22 6.82
CA THR A 259 -12.03 -4.43 5.58
C THR A 259 -11.81 -3.23 4.66
N VAL A 260 -11.35 -3.47 3.44
CA VAL A 260 -11.27 -2.48 2.38
C VAL A 260 -12.27 -2.85 1.30
N GLU A 261 -13.19 -1.94 0.99
CA GLU A 261 -14.26 -2.15 0.00
C GLU A 261 -14.42 -0.86 -0.83
N THR A 262 -13.68 -0.77 -1.95
CA THR A 262 -13.61 0.45 -2.76
C THR A 262 -13.14 0.14 -4.17
N HIS A 263 -13.86 0.63 -5.20
CA HIS A 263 -13.70 0.24 -6.60
C HIS A 263 -13.41 1.41 -7.54
N GLY A 264 -12.78 2.46 -7.02
CA GLY A 264 -12.32 3.59 -7.82
C GLY A 264 -10.96 3.35 -8.49
N PRO A 265 -10.49 4.31 -9.28
CA PRO A 265 -9.20 4.21 -9.97
C PRO A 265 -8.03 4.29 -8.99
N ASN A 266 -7.08 3.35 -9.11
CA ASN A 266 -5.94 3.20 -8.20
C ASN A 266 -6.37 3.02 -6.73
N ASN A 267 -7.48 2.33 -6.51
CA ASN A 267 -7.89 1.92 -5.17
C ASN A 267 -7.16 0.61 -4.82
N ASP A 268 -5.85 0.74 -4.51
CA ASP A 268 -5.03 -0.35 -3.99
C ASP A 268 -5.28 -0.44 -2.47
N GLY A 269 -5.55 -1.64 -1.93
CA GLY A 269 -5.99 -1.81 -0.55
C GLY A 269 -4.90 -1.55 0.49
N CYS A 270 -3.70 -2.10 0.29
CA CYS A 270 -2.58 -1.84 1.21
C CYS A 270 -1.25 -1.82 0.47
N ASN A 271 -0.54 -0.70 0.53
CA ASN A 271 0.69 -0.44 -0.20
C ASN A 271 1.86 -0.11 0.73
N PRO A 272 2.48 -1.10 1.39
CA PRO A 272 3.73 -0.85 2.09
C PRO A 272 4.79 -0.36 1.10
N GLU A 273 5.29 0.88 1.28
CA GLU A 273 6.27 1.47 0.40
C GLU A 273 7.55 1.85 1.13
N SER A 274 8.69 1.30 0.72
CA SER A 274 9.99 1.50 1.39
C SER A 274 9.91 1.28 2.91
N SER A 275 9.07 0.34 3.33
CA SER A 275 8.74 0.08 4.74
C SER A 275 9.21 -1.30 5.17
N ARG A 276 9.50 -1.47 6.45
CA ARG A 276 10.01 -2.73 6.98
C ARG A 276 9.30 -3.20 8.24
N MET A 277 9.38 -4.51 8.50
CA MET A 277 8.70 -5.13 9.64
C MET A 277 7.19 -4.82 9.57
N VAL A 278 6.55 -5.27 8.50
CA VAL A 278 5.12 -5.06 8.26
C VAL A 278 4.37 -6.38 8.37
N VAL A 279 3.28 -6.40 9.10
CA VAL A 279 2.38 -7.55 9.17
C VAL A 279 0.98 -7.11 8.77
N ILE A 280 0.41 -7.81 7.80
CA ILE A 280 -0.97 -7.64 7.33
C ILE A 280 -1.68 -8.95 7.62
N ARG A 281 -2.67 -8.96 8.52
CA ARG A 281 -3.34 -10.21 8.92
C ARG A 281 -4.85 -10.08 9.08
N GLY A 282 -5.56 -11.15 8.70
CA GLY A 282 -7.01 -11.24 8.89
C GLY A 282 -7.81 -10.14 8.19
N CYS A 283 -7.23 -9.50 7.17
CA CYS A 283 -7.87 -8.42 6.42
C CYS A 283 -8.68 -8.97 5.24
N THR A 284 -9.68 -8.21 4.84
CA THR A 284 -10.45 -8.47 3.62
C THR A 284 -10.24 -7.33 2.65
N PHE A 285 -9.89 -7.65 1.40
CA PHE A 285 -9.68 -6.70 0.32
C PHE A 285 -10.65 -6.97 -0.82
N ASP A 286 -11.39 -5.94 -1.21
CA ASP A 286 -12.33 -5.90 -2.33
C ASP A 286 -12.12 -4.57 -3.03
N THR A 287 -11.25 -4.54 -4.06
CA THR A 287 -10.59 -3.31 -4.51
C THR A 287 -10.72 -3.10 -6.03
N GLY A 288 -10.63 -1.84 -6.43
CA GLY A 288 -10.64 -1.44 -7.84
C GLY A 288 -9.27 -1.55 -8.53
N ASP A 289 -8.18 -1.73 -7.76
CA ASP A 289 -6.83 -1.99 -8.26
C ASP A 289 -6.20 -3.14 -7.45
N ASP A 290 -4.90 -3.18 -7.19
CA ASP A 290 -4.27 -4.29 -6.46
C ASP A 290 -4.77 -4.37 -5.00
N CYS A 291 -5.07 -5.56 -4.48
CA CYS A 291 -5.46 -5.72 -3.07
C CYS A 291 -4.33 -5.37 -2.10
N ILE A 292 -3.13 -5.94 -2.34
CA ILE A 292 -1.89 -5.55 -1.66
C ILE A 292 -0.83 -5.32 -2.72
N ALA A 293 -0.18 -4.14 -2.71
CA ALA A 293 0.92 -3.85 -3.61
C ALA A 293 2.16 -3.32 -2.87
N ILE A 294 3.17 -4.15 -2.73
CA ILE A 294 4.43 -3.76 -2.10
C ILE A 294 5.25 -2.92 -3.06
N LYS A 295 5.68 -1.76 -2.61
CA LYS A 295 6.37 -0.75 -3.40
C LYS A 295 7.64 -0.25 -2.72
N SER A 296 8.55 0.38 -3.46
CA SER A 296 9.78 0.99 -2.93
C SER A 296 10.26 2.18 -3.78
N GLY A 297 9.32 2.97 -4.24
CA GLY A 297 9.57 4.18 -5.02
C GLY A 297 9.72 3.94 -6.53
N ARG A 298 9.49 5.01 -7.29
CA ARG A 298 9.45 5.01 -8.76
C ARG A 298 10.73 5.58 -9.35
N ASN A 299 11.35 4.85 -10.27
CA ASN A 299 12.43 5.30 -11.16
C ASN A 299 13.56 6.04 -10.43
N ALA A 300 13.96 7.22 -10.93
CA ALA A 300 15.03 8.01 -10.33
C ALA A 300 14.75 8.40 -8.88
N ASP A 301 13.49 8.69 -8.52
CA ASP A 301 13.15 9.04 -7.13
C ASP A 301 13.25 7.84 -6.18
N GLY A 302 12.80 6.65 -6.62
CA GLY A 302 13.00 5.40 -5.88
C GLY A 302 14.47 5.08 -5.67
N ARG A 303 15.30 5.23 -6.70
CA ARG A 303 16.76 5.06 -6.62
C ARG A 303 17.43 6.13 -5.73
N ARG A 304 16.95 7.37 -5.76
CA ARG A 304 17.42 8.45 -4.89
C ARG A 304 17.17 8.15 -3.41
N VAL A 305 15.96 7.66 -3.08
CA VAL A 305 15.61 7.28 -1.70
C VAL A 305 16.34 6.01 -1.29
N ASN A 306 16.41 5.02 -2.19
CA ASN A 306 17.16 3.76 -2.06
C ASN A 306 16.86 2.99 -0.76
N VAL A 307 15.59 2.89 -0.40
CA VAL A 307 15.14 2.14 0.76
C VAL A 307 14.21 1.03 0.28
N PRO A 308 14.58 -0.25 0.45
CA PRO A 308 13.73 -1.35 0.06
C PRO A 308 12.51 -1.51 0.99
N SER A 309 11.49 -2.21 0.51
CA SER A 309 10.47 -2.82 1.36
C SER A 309 10.92 -4.21 1.76
N GLU A 310 10.92 -4.52 3.08
CA GLU A 310 11.49 -5.77 3.58
C GLU A 310 10.83 -6.32 4.84
N TYR A 311 10.92 -7.64 5.03
CA TYR A 311 10.34 -8.34 6.18
C TYR A 311 8.83 -8.09 6.30
N ILE A 312 8.11 -8.42 5.25
CA ILE A 312 6.65 -8.25 5.17
C ILE A 312 5.97 -9.60 5.24
N VAL A 313 5.03 -9.74 6.16
CA VAL A 313 4.23 -10.96 6.34
C VAL A 313 2.75 -10.65 6.10
N VAL A 314 2.15 -11.40 5.19
CA VAL A 314 0.70 -11.39 4.91
C VAL A 314 0.13 -12.74 5.32
N GLU A 315 -0.87 -12.76 6.21
CA GLU A 315 -1.41 -14.01 6.74
C GLU A 315 -2.91 -13.94 7.04
N GLY A 316 -3.64 -15.01 6.72
CA GLY A 316 -5.06 -15.14 7.05
C GLY A 316 -5.96 -14.11 6.37
N CYS A 317 -5.55 -13.55 5.22
CA CYS A 317 -6.29 -12.54 4.50
C CYS A 317 -7.23 -13.15 3.44
N THR A 318 -8.29 -12.42 3.12
CA THR A 318 -9.23 -12.75 2.04
C THR A 318 -9.14 -11.70 0.94
N PHE A 319 -8.95 -12.15 -0.29
CA PHE A 319 -8.86 -11.30 -1.47
C PHE A 319 -10.05 -11.57 -2.39
N ARG A 320 -10.77 -10.52 -2.73
CA ARG A 320 -11.92 -10.55 -3.64
C ARG A 320 -11.54 -9.91 -4.97
N ASP A 321 -12.26 -8.86 -5.40
CA ASP A 321 -11.95 -8.16 -6.63
C ASP A 321 -10.61 -7.42 -6.55
N GLY A 322 -9.93 -7.25 -7.69
CA GLY A 322 -8.69 -6.51 -7.80
C GLY A 322 -7.86 -6.84 -9.03
N HIS A 323 -6.92 -5.96 -9.37
CA HIS A 323 -5.98 -6.23 -10.48
C HIS A 323 -4.93 -7.29 -10.09
N GLY A 324 -4.53 -7.34 -8.83
CA GLY A 324 -3.66 -8.35 -8.27
C GLY A 324 -3.97 -8.61 -6.80
N GLY A 325 -3.97 -9.87 -6.36
CA GLY A 325 -4.16 -10.21 -4.96
C GLY A 325 -2.95 -9.78 -4.14
N MET A 326 -1.83 -10.45 -4.33
CA MET A 326 -0.54 -10.08 -3.76
C MET A 326 0.39 -9.59 -4.86
N THR A 327 0.65 -8.29 -4.90
CA THR A 327 1.44 -7.64 -5.94
C THR A 327 2.76 -7.09 -5.40
N ILE A 328 3.84 -7.20 -6.18
CA ILE A 328 5.07 -6.44 -6.03
C ILE A 328 5.20 -5.51 -7.23
N GLY A 329 5.35 -4.22 -6.95
CA GLY A 329 5.51 -3.20 -7.99
C GLY A 329 4.21 -2.46 -8.35
N SER A 330 4.25 -1.71 -9.51
CA SER A 330 5.44 -1.50 -10.38
C SER A 330 6.52 -0.60 -9.75
N GLU A 331 6.18 0.28 -8.83
CA GLU A 331 7.10 1.21 -8.17
C GLU A 331 8.03 0.46 -7.20
N MET A 332 9.02 -0.27 -7.73
CA MET A 332 9.93 -1.10 -6.93
C MET A 332 11.42 -0.77 -7.12
N SER A 333 11.73 0.47 -7.51
CA SER A 333 13.11 0.87 -7.85
C SER A 333 14.09 0.83 -6.68
N GLY A 334 13.60 0.89 -5.43
CA GLY A 334 14.40 0.70 -4.21
C GLY A 334 14.59 -0.76 -3.80
N GLY A 335 13.91 -1.70 -4.49
CA GLY A 335 13.97 -3.14 -4.21
C GLY A 335 12.96 -3.64 -3.17
N VAL A 336 12.70 -4.95 -3.22
CA VAL A 336 11.80 -5.66 -2.30
C VAL A 336 12.46 -6.97 -1.89
N ARG A 337 12.45 -7.31 -0.61
CA ARG A 337 13.00 -8.60 -0.14
C ARG A 337 12.28 -9.15 1.09
N GLU A 338 12.39 -10.47 1.28
CA GLU A 338 11.85 -11.17 2.44
C GLU A 338 10.35 -10.91 2.64
N VAL A 339 9.56 -11.28 1.62
CA VAL A 339 8.11 -11.18 1.60
C VAL A 339 7.50 -12.56 1.78
N PHE A 340 6.54 -12.66 2.65
CA PHE A 340 5.89 -13.93 3.01
C PHE A 340 4.37 -13.76 2.93
N ILE A 341 3.71 -14.69 2.23
CA ILE A 341 2.25 -14.79 2.24
C ILE A 341 1.83 -16.22 2.59
N ARG A 342 0.90 -16.37 3.52
CA ARG A 342 0.41 -17.69 3.96
C ARG A 342 -1.03 -17.67 4.44
N ASP A 343 -1.65 -18.83 4.39
CA ASP A 343 -2.95 -19.08 5.01
C ASP A 343 -4.02 -18.10 4.50
N CYS A 344 -4.00 -17.80 3.20
CA CYS A 344 -4.87 -16.80 2.58
C CYS A 344 -5.81 -17.42 1.56
N ALA A 345 -6.98 -16.80 1.39
CA ALA A 345 -7.98 -17.17 0.39
C ALA A 345 -8.12 -16.08 -0.66
N MET A 346 -8.17 -16.46 -1.95
CA MET A 346 -8.33 -15.55 -3.08
C MET A 346 -9.42 -16.10 -4.01
N SER A 347 -10.46 -15.32 -4.26
CA SER A 347 -11.49 -15.79 -5.21
C SER A 347 -12.39 -14.68 -5.71
N SER A 348 -12.23 -14.32 -6.96
CA SER A 348 -13.21 -13.54 -7.73
C SER A 348 -12.93 -13.69 -9.23
N PRO A 349 -13.95 -13.67 -10.10
CA PRO A 349 -13.77 -13.55 -11.54
C PRO A 349 -13.11 -12.21 -11.94
N ASN A 350 -13.22 -11.19 -11.08
CA ASN A 350 -12.63 -9.85 -11.26
C ASN A 350 -11.26 -9.69 -10.58
N LEU A 351 -10.79 -10.68 -9.83
CA LEU A 351 -9.40 -10.75 -9.40
C LEU A 351 -8.56 -11.24 -10.57
N ASN A 352 -7.82 -10.32 -11.19
CA ASN A 352 -7.14 -10.68 -12.43
C ASN A 352 -5.95 -11.62 -12.21
N ILE A 353 -5.09 -11.35 -11.22
CA ILE A 353 -3.88 -12.14 -10.95
C ILE A 353 -3.77 -12.43 -9.45
N ALA A 354 -3.42 -13.66 -9.06
CA ALA A 354 -3.28 -13.97 -7.64
C ALA A 354 -1.95 -13.49 -7.06
N LEU A 355 -0.81 -13.91 -7.64
CA LEU A 355 0.54 -13.48 -7.25
C LEU A 355 1.18 -12.74 -8.42
N ARG A 356 1.45 -11.46 -8.25
CA ARG A 356 1.83 -10.57 -9.35
C ARG A 356 3.14 -9.83 -9.08
N PHE A 357 4.05 -9.86 -10.06
CA PHE A 357 5.30 -9.09 -10.05
C PHE A 357 5.35 -8.27 -11.33
N LYS A 358 5.21 -6.97 -11.21
CA LYS A 358 5.19 -6.06 -12.37
C LYS A 358 6.32 -5.05 -12.29
N THR A 359 7.18 -5.03 -13.31
CA THR A 359 8.31 -4.11 -13.41
C THR A 359 8.72 -3.92 -14.87
N ASN A 360 9.73 -3.11 -15.11
CA ASN A 360 10.32 -2.87 -16.43
C ASN A 360 11.72 -2.28 -16.30
N SER A 361 12.37 -1.98 -17.43
CA SER A 361 13.74 -1.46 -17.45
C SER A 361 13.88 0.05 -17.15
N VAL A 362 12.78 0.77 -16.89
CA VAL A 362 12.82 2.13 -16.30
C VAL A 362 12.77 2.05 -14.78
N ARG A 363 11.95 1.15 -14.24
CA ARG A 363 11.82 0.90 -12.79
C ARG A 363 13.09 0.27 -12.24
N GLY A 364 13.58 -0.80 -12.88
CA GLY A 364 14.67 -1.60 -12.32
C GLY A 364 14.30 -2.21 -10.97
N GLY A 365 15.24 -2.10 -10.02
CA GLY A 365 15.07 -2.64 -8.67
C GLY A 365 15.29 -4.15 -8.61
N PHE A 366 15.01 -4.73 -7.46
CA PHE A 366 15.17 -6.16 -7.24
C PHE A 366 14.02 -6.77 -6.43
N VAL A 367 13.78 -8.06 -6.59
CA VAL A 367 12.95 -8.89 -5.72
C VAL A 367 13.78 -10.08 -5.28
N GLU A 368 13.96 -10.26 -3.97
CA GLU A 368 14.72 -11.34 -3.36
C GLU A 368 13.94 -11.97 -2.20
N GLY A 369 13.68 -13.28 -2.27
CA GLY A 369 13.01 -13.99 -1.19
C GLY A 369 11.52 -13.68 -1.07
N PHE A 370 10.75 -14.07 -2.09
CA PHE A 370 9.30 -14.11 -2.01
C PHE A 370 8.86 -15.56 -1.71
N HIS A 371 8.09 -15.73 -0.65
CA HIS A 371 7.64 -17.04 -0.19
C HIS A 371 6.12 -17.05 -0.01
N ALA A 372 5.48 -17.98 -0.69
CA ALA A 372 4.03 -18.22 -0.59
C ALA A 372 3.75 -19.65 -0.17
N ARG A 373 2.80 -19.86 0.75
CA ARG A 373 2.33 -21.20 1.10
C ARG A 373 0.91 -21.24 1.63
N ASN A 374 0.29 -22.41 1.52
CA ASN A 374 -1.05 -22.67 2.03
C ASN A 374 -2.04 -21.61 1.55
N LEU A 375 -2.18 -21.50 0.21
CA LEU A 375 -3.10 -20.59 -0.43
C LEU A 375 -4.26 -21.36 -1.07
N GLU A 376 -5.48 -20.92 -0.77
CA GLU A 376 -6.70 -21.41 -1.41
C GLU A 376 -7.17 -20.40 -2.46
N ILE A 377 -7.07 -20.75 -3.74
CA ILE A 377 -7.46 -19.88 -4.85
C ILE A 377 -8.69 -20.49 -5.54
N GLY A 378 -9.83 -19.85 -5.35
CA GLY A 378 -11.08 -20.31 -5.97
C GLY A 378 -11.09 -20.01 -7.47
N GLN A 379 -11.10 -18.73 -7.84
CA GLN A 379 -11.10 -18.28 -9.22
C GLN A 379 -10.28 -16.99 -9.36
N VAL A 380 -9.48 -16.92 -10.45
CA VAL A 380 -8.86 -15.67 -10.92
C VAL A 380 -9.06 -15.51 -12.43
N GLY A 381 -9.23 -14.27 -12.89
CA GLY A 381 -9.54 -13.97 -14.29
C GLY A 381 -8.37 -14.12 -15.25
N GLY A 382 -7.14 -14.02 -14.75
CA GLY A 382 -5.90 -14.07 -15.52
C GLY A 382 -4.97 -15.20 -15.07
N ALA A 383 -3.71 -14.87 -14.77
CA ALA A 383 -2.71 -15.84 -14.32
C ALA A 383 -2.74 -16.04 -12.80
N VAL A 384 -2.37 -17.25 -12.35
CA VAL A 384 -2.16 -17.48 -10.92
C VAL A 384 -0.85 -16.83 -10.46
N ILE A 385 0.23 -17.08 -11.20
CA ILE A 385 1.55 -16.45 -10.93
C ILE A 385 1.96 -15.68 -12.19
N ASP A 386 2.17 -14.38 -12.04
CA ASP A 386 2.57 -13.46 -13.10
C ASP A 386 3.85 -12.72 -12.71
N VAL A 387 4.90 -12.89 -13.49
CA VAL A 387 6.15 -12.12 -13.38
C VAL A 387 6.38 -11.48 -14.74
N ASP A 388 6.07 -10.19 -14.87
CA ASP A 388 6.10 -9.49 -16.13
C ASP A 388 7.03 -8.27 -16.12
N PHE A 389 8.13 -8.37 -16.89
CA PHE A 389 9.09 -7.27 -17.07
C PHE A 389 8.69 -6.33 -18.23
N PHE A 390 7.65 -6.69 -18.98
CA PHE A 390 7.13 -5.87 -20.09
C PHE A 390 5.98 -4.96 -19.66
N TYR A 391 5.82 -4.76 -18.35
CA TYR A 391 4.80 -3.86 -17.82
C TYR A 391 5.09 -2.40 -18.22
N GLU A 392 4.09 -1.69 -18.75
CA GLU A 392 4.17 -0.30 -19.23
C GLU A 392 5.31 -0.10 -20.26
N GLU A 393 6.45 0.49 -19.84
CA GLU A 393 7.53 0.92 -20.73
C GLU A 393 8.36 -0.24 -21.33
N GLY A 394 8.38 -1.41 -20.68
CA GLY A 394 9.11 -2.59 -21.15
C GLY A 394 10.64 -2.46 -21.15
N PRO A 395 11.35 -3.13 -22.09
CA PRO A 395 12.81 -3.22 -22.15
C PRO A 395 13.49 -1.98 -22.74
N GLY A 396 14.84 -1.86 -22.57
CA GLY A 396 15.67 -0.93 -23.33
C GLY A 396 15.96 0.42 -22.66
N HIS A 397 15.63 0.59 -21.37
CA HIS A 397 15.79 1.86 -20.64
C HIS A 397 16.96 1.87 -19.65
N GLY A 398 17.79 0.82 -19.59
CA GLY A 398 19.07 0.81 -18.88
C GLY A 398 19.05 0.42 -17.40
N PHE A 399 17.87 0.17 -16.83
CA PHE A 399 17.72 -0.30 -15.45
C PHE A 399 17.00 -1.65 -15.41
N ASN A 400 17.69 -2.71 -15.83
CA ASN A 400 17.09 -4.04 -15.84
C ASN A 400 16.74 -4.50 -14.42
N PRO A 401 15.53 -5.05 -14.20
CA PRO A 401 15.16 -5.59 -12.92
C PRO A 401 15.91 -6.90 -12.60
N ALA A 402 16.15 -7.15 -11.32
CA ALA A 402 16.71 -8.40 -10.82
C ALA A 402 15.66 -9.12 -9.96
N VAL A 403 14.93 -10.05 -10.53
CA VAL A 403 13.86 -10.78 -9.83
C VAL A 403 14.23 -12.24 -9.68
N GLY A 404 14.19 -12.73 -8.43
CA GLY A 404 14.49 -14.13 -8.13
C GLY A 404 14.16 -14.56 -6.71
N GLY A 405 14.39 -15.86 -6.43
CA GLY A 405 14.09 -16.43 -5.13
C GLY A 405 12.58 -16.50 -4.84
N ILE A 406 11.78 -16.86 -5.84
CA ILE A 406 10.33 -17.05 -5.70
C ILE A 406 10.06 -18.52 -5.33
N ASP A 407 9.54 -18.76 -4.14
CA ASP A 407 9.21 -20.08 -3.62
C ASP A 407 7.71 -20.15 -3.28
N VAL A 408 6.97 -20.98 -3.99
CA VAL A 408 5.51 -21.17 -3.84
C VAL A 408 5.22 -22.62 -3.54
N ARG A 409 4.49 -22.90 -2.47
CA ARG A 409 4.17 -24.27 -2.06
C ARG A 409 2.79 -24.41 -1.43
N ASP A 410 2.26 -25.61 -1.47
CA ASP A 410 0.97 -25.96 -0.85
C ASP A 410 -0.15 -25.02 -1.34
N VAL A 411 -0.35 -24.92 -2.66
CA VAL A 411 -1.35 -24.05 -3.27
C VAL A 411 -2.36 -24.85 -4.06
N THR A 412 -3.63 -24.60 -3.80
CA THR A 412 -4.74 -25.19 -4.54
C THR A 412 -5.52 -24.12 -5.27
N VAL A 413 -5.71 -24.31 -6.57
CA VAL A 413 -6.49 -23.40 -7.43
C VAL A 413 -7.66 -24.17 -8.04
N ARG A 414 -8.85 -23.57 -8.04
CA ARG A 414 -9.99 -24.19 -8.72
C ARG A 414 -9.99 -23.88 -10.22
N THR A 415 -9.84 -22.59 -10.59
CA THR A 415 -9.81 -22.18 -11.99
C THR A 415 -9.08 -20.88 -12.22
N ALA A 416 -8.34 -20.79 -13.31
CA ALA A 416 -7.66 -19.59 -13.78
C ALA A 416 -7.59 -19.59 -15.32
N LYS A 417 -7.31 -18.44 -15.90
CA LYS A 417 -7.02 -18.40 -17.35
C LYS A 417 -5.71 -19.13 -17.65
N ARG A 418 -4.68 -18.97 -16.78
CA ARG A 418 -3.33 -19.52 -16.96
C ARG A 418 -2.68 -19.83 -15.61
N ALA A 419 -1.88 -20.88 -15.54
CA ALA A 419 -1.11 -21.18 -14.34
C ALA A 419 0.04 -20.16 -14.15
N LEU A 420 0.94 -20.07 -15.13
CA LEU A 420 2.14 -19.24 -15.07
C LEU A 420 2.22 -18.28 -16.26
N ASN A 421 2.59 -17.02 -15.99
CA ASN A 421 3.03 -16.06 -16.98
C ASN A 421 4.35 -15.44 -16.51
N LEU A 422 5.47 -16.02 -16.94
CA LEU A 422 6.81 -15.62 -16.53
C LEU A 422 7.52 -15.01 -17.74
N ARG A 423 7.79 -13.71 -17.72
CA ARG A 423 8.37 -12.98 -18.86
C ARG A 423 9.51 -12.08 -18.41
N GLY A 424 10.72 -12.62 -18.45
CA GLY A 424 11.97 -11.87 -18.21
C GLY A 424 12.53 -11.23 -19.47
N TYR A 425 13.72 -10.64 -19.37
CA TYR A 425 14.51 -10.19 -20.53
C TYR A 425 15.65 -11.14 -20.82
N ALA A 426 16.10 -11.17 -22.05
CA ALA A 426 17.23 -12.03 -22.46
C ALA A 426 18.53 -11.72 -21.69
N ASP A 427 18.76 -10.45 -21.36
CA ASP A 427 19.92 -9.97 -20.61
C ASP A 427 19.64 -9.78 -19.08
N ALA A 428 18.39 -10.01 -18.65
CA ALA A 428 18.00 -10.00 -17.26
C ALA A 428 16.90 -11.07 -17.02
N PRO A 429 17.25 -12.35 -16.99
CA PRO A 429 16.27 -13.40 -16.81
C PRO A 429 15.71 -13.42 -15.38
N ILE A 430 14.49 -13.96 -15.24
CA ILE A 430 13.91 -14.31 -13.94
C ILE A 430 14.68 -15.49 -13.35
N ARG A 431 15.11 -15.43 -12.10
CA ARG A 431 15.99 -16.44 -11.49
C ARG A 431 15.36 -17.15 -10.30
N GLY A 432 15.43 -18.49 -10.30
CA GLY A 432 15.08 -19.28 -9.12
C GLY A 432 13.60 -19.21 -8.76
N VAL A 433 12.73 -19.73 -9.64
CA VAL A 433 11.33 -19.97 -9.36
C VAL A 433 11.14 -21.43 -8.96
N THR A 434 10.67 -21.69 -7.76
CA THR A 434 10.40 -23.06 -7.25
C THR A 434 8.93 -23.18 -6.88
N LEU A 435 8.26 -24.17 -7.45
CA LEU A 435 6.90 -24.55 -7.10
C LEU A 435 6.91 -25.96 -6.53
N THR A 436 6.26 -26.15 -5.38
CA THR A 436 6.19 -27.47 -4.71
C THR A 436 4.76 -27.71 -4.23
N ASP A 437 4.19 -28.86 -4.57
CA ASP A 437 2.85 -29.27 -4.16
C ASP A 437 1.79 -28.22 -4.56
N VAL A 438 1.70 -27.92 -5.88
CA VAL A 438 0.79 -26.92 -6.43
C VAL A 438 -0.17 -27.56 -7.41
N ASP A 439 -1.47 -27.43 -7.14
CA ASP A 439 -2.54 -27.80 -8.07
C ASP A 439 -3.19 -26.55 -8.65
N PHE A 440 -2.95 -26.27 -9.93
CA PHE A 440 -3.53 -25.14 -10.65
C PHE A 440 -4.97 -25.38 -11.13
N GLY A 441 -5.55 -26.56 -10.83
CA GLY A 441 -6.92 -26.88 -11.22
C GLY A 441 -7.16 -26.73 -12.73
N ALA A 442 -8.28 -26.13 -13.09
CA ALA A 442 -8.62 -25.90 -14.50
C ALA A 442 -7.97 -24.63 -15.03
N THR A 443 -7.12 -24.78 -16.07
CA THR A 443 -6.50 -23.65 -16.76
C THR A 443 -6.90 -23.64 -18.24
N ALA A 444 -7.30 -22.45 -18.75
CA ALA A 444 -7.84 -22.33 -20.12
C ALA A 444 -6.75 -22.16 -21.19
N THR A 445 -5.58 -21.67 -20.85
CA THR A 445 -4.49 -21.39 -21.80
C THR A 445 -3.14 -21.91 -21.26
N PRO A 446 -2.20 -22.27 -22.17
CA PRO A 446 -0.88 -22.73 -21.76
C PRO A 446 -0.12 -21.71 -20.90
N SER A 447 0.76 -22.22 -20.04
CA SER A 447 1.74 -21.41 -19.32
C SER A 447 2.75 -20.78 -20.28
N VAL A 448 3.36 -19.66 -19.85
CA VAL A 448 4.43 -18.97 -20.57
C VAL A 448 5.64 -18.86 -19.66
N ALA A 449 6.84 -19.18 -20.18
CA ALA A 449 8.11 -18.91 -19.53
C ALA A 449 9.13 -18.43 -20.58
N GLU A 450 9.36 -17.13 -20.59
CA GLU A 450 10.32 -16.47 -21.46
C GLU A 450 11.48 -15.94 -20.63
N HIS A 451 12.71 -16.31 -20.95
CA HIS A 451 13.92 -15.88 -20.21
C HIS A 451 13.84 -16.14 -18.69
N VAL A 452 13.61 -17.40 -18.34
CA VAL A 452 13.57 -17.88 -16.96
C VAL A 452 14.73 -18.85 -16.73
N GLU A 453 15.59 -18.53 -15.77
CA GLU A 453 16.65 -19.41 -15.31
C GLU A 453 16.22 -20.13 -14.02
N SER A 454 16.35 -21.46 -13.99
CA SER A 454 16.05 -22.29 -12.82
C SER A 454 14.55 -22.29 -12.42
N LEU A 455 13.68 -22.69 -13.33
CA LEU A 455 12.30 -23.06 -12.98
C LEU A 455 12.28 -24.52 -12.47
N VAL A 456 11.90 -24.70 -11.21
CA VAL A 456 11.84 -26.02 -10.55
C VAL A 456 10.38 -26.33 -10.20
N LEU A 457 9.86 -27.41 -10.77
CA LEU A 457 8.50 -27.91 -10.53
C LEU A 457 8.57 -29.25 -9.79
N ARG A 458 8.00 -29.34 -8.58
CA ARG A 458 7.91 -30.56 -7.79
C ARG A 458 6.45 -30.82 -7.42
N ASN A 459 5.88 -31.90 -7.93
CA ASN A 459 4.47 -32.24 -7.72
C ASN A 459 3.55 -31.06 -8.08
N VAL A 460 3.68 -30.57 -9.33
CA VAL A 460 2.91 -29.44 -9.85
C VAL A 460 2.04 -29.94 -10.99
N ILE A 461 0.73 -29.73 -10.86
CA ILE A 461 -0.27 -30.18 -11.84
C ILE A 461 -1.15 -29.03 -12.32
N ALA A 462 -1.68 -29.17 -13.52
CA ALA A 462 -2.73 -28.34 -14.08
C ALA A 462 -3.63 -29.19 -14.94
N ASN A 463 -4.93 -28.99 -14.93
CA ASN A 463 -5.92 -29.81 -15.66
C ASN A 463 -5.82 -31.32 -15.33
N GLY A 464 -5.37 -31.68 -14.11
CA GLY A 464 -5.19 -33.06 -13.66
C GLY A 464 -3.92 -33.74 -14.14
N GLU A 465 -3.04 -33.06 -14.88
CA GLU A 465 -1.82 -33.60 -15.47
C GLU A 465 -0.59 -32.82 -14.99
N PRO A 466 0.62 -33.40 -14.99
CA PRO A 466 1.84 -32.68 -14.69
C PRO A 466 1.98 -31.38 -15.50
N LEU A 467 2.27 -30.26 -14.86
CA LEU A 467 2.40 -28.98 -15.55
C LEU A 467 3.61 -28.99 -16.50
N ILE A 468 3.35 -28.76 -17.77
CA ILE A 468 4.37 -28.56 -18.79
C ILE A 468 4.46 -27.06 -19.09
N VAL A 469 5.67 -26.53 -19.02
CA VAL A 469 5.97 -25.14 -19.36
C VAL A 469 6.89 -25.16 -20.56
N PRO A 470 6.48 -24.56 -21.71
CA PRO A 470 7.24 -24.58 -22.96
C PRO A 470 8.54 -23.78 -22.89
#